data_031ca881c19c4a8aaadbb3ce3087a368
#
_entry.id   031ca881c19c4a8aaadbb3ce3087a368
#
_cell.length_a   1.000
_cell.length_b   1.000
_cell.length_c   1.000
_cell.angle_alpha   90.00
_cell.angle_beta   90.00
_cell.angle_gamma   90.00
#
_symmetry.space_group_name_H-M   'P 1'
#
loop_
_entity.id
_entity.type
_entity.pdbx_description
1 polymer ?
#
loop_
_entity_poly.entity_id
_entity_poly.type
_entity_poly.pdbx_seq_one_letter_code
_entity_poly.pdbx_strand_id
1 'polypeptide(L)'
;MKLQTNKGNLEVKAILFDKDGTLTNIDNLWVEPTEMVIRKILKQHIKEDSTVTIEQMLELLGIVEGEIVPNSVIASGTVEDMLDEIGKYFPIDKIALYDEVLKDFRNYLLAHPDMIVPIGDVAFLISELKNKGIKVGVVTNDSYVPTKTIFEILKVWHLFDFVATPDDYAAKPVPDSLNGASQQLSIPVNEIFYVGDSYLDMEYAKHCGGGIGVLSSGSDVQKMKEESVLVLDSVEQLLDYIIGE
;
A
#
# COMPACT_ATOMS: atom_id res chain seq x y z
N MET A 1 6.41 -0.18 -25.13
CA MET A 1 4.93 -0.24 -25.13
C MET A 1 4.38 1.15 -24.88
N LYS A 2 3.11 1.38 -25.21
CA LYS A 2 2.44 2.66 -24.94
C LYS A 2 1.23 2.44 -24.03
N LEU A 3 1.04 3.37 -23.10
CA LEU A 3 -0.14 3.47 -22.26
C LEU A 3 -1.11 4.46 -22.87
N GLN A 4 -2.33 4.04 -23.17
CA GLN A 4 -3.39 4.90 -23.67
C GLN A 4 -4.01 5.67 -22.51
N THR A 5 -3.99 6.99 -22.57
CA THR A 5 -4.41 7.86 -21.48
C THR A 5 -5.30 9.01 -21.98
N ASN A 6 -5.87 9.78 -21.05
CA ASN A 6 -6.59 11.03 -21.37
C ASN A 6 -5.68 12.13 -21.96
N LYS A 7 -4.35 11.99 -21.86
CA LYS A 7 -3.33 12.88 -22.43
C LYS A 7 -2.73 12.35 -23.74
N GLY A 8 -3.27 11.26 -24.28
CA GLY A 8 -2.75 10.56 -25.44
C GLY A 8 -1.94 9.32 -25.08
N ASN A 9 -1.21 8.78 -26.05
CA ASN A 9 -0.40 7.57 -25.84
C ASN A 9 0.97 7.94 -25.27
N LEU A 10 1.27 7.49 -24.06
CA LEU A 10 2.52 7.75 -23.35
C LEU A 10 3.41 6.50 -23.37
N GLU A 11 4.71 6.68 -23.49
CA GLU A 11 5.65 5.55 -23.44
C GLU A 11 5.73 4.99 -22.01
N VAL A 12 5.54 3.68 -21.86
CA VAL A 12 5.58 2.98 -20.59
C VAL A 12 6.59 1.83 -20.65
N LYS A 13 7.50 1.80 -19.67
CA LYS A 13 8.50 0.74 -19.49
C LYS A 13 8.42 0.07 -18.14
N ALA A 14 7.88 0.75 -17.13
CA ALA A 14 7.62 0.15 -15.83
C ALA A 14 6.28 0.64 -15.26
N ILE A 15 5.64 -0.24 -14.49
CA ILE A 15 4.46 0.07 -13.69
C ILE A 15 4.74 -0.35 -12.27
N LEU A 16 4.59 0.60 -11.35
CA LEU A 16 4.66 0.36 -9.92
C LEU A 16 3.24 0.43 -9.35
N PHE A 17 2.91 -0.50 -8.49
CA PHE A 17 1.60 -0.61 -7.87
C PHE A 17 1.68 -0.27 -6.39
N ASP A 18 0.64 0.37 -5.88
CA ASP A 18 0.31 0.27 -4.48
C ASP A 18 -0.15 -1.16 -4.13
N LYS A 19 -0.18 -1.47 -2.84
CA LYS A 19 -0.57 -2.79 -2.34
C LYS A 19 -2.03 -2.80 -1.89
N ASP A 20 -2.33 -2.09 -0.82
CA ASP A 20 -3.61 -2.15 -0.13
C ASP A 20 -4.65 -1.26 -0.82
N GLY A 21 -5.80 -1.82 -1.19
CA GLY A 21 -6.82 -1.14 -2.02
C GLY A 21 -6.56 -1.22 -3.53
N THR A 22 -5.36 -1.67 -3.96
CA THR A 22 -4.97 -1.76 -5.37
C THR A 22 -4.74 -3.19 -5.84
N LEU A 23 -3.86 -3.94 -5.17
CA LEU A 23 -3.59 -5.36 -5.46
C LEU A 23 -4.21 -6.30 -4.42
N THR A 24 -4.44 -5.81 -3.22
CA THR A 24 -5.06 -6.55 -2.12
C THR A 24 -6.17 -5.73 -1.48
N ASN A 25 -7.26 -6.40 -1.11
CA ASN A 25 -8.36 -5.76 -0.39
C ASN A 25 -7.93 -5.48 1.05
N ILE A 26 -8.11 -4.23 1.49
CA ILE A 26 -7.75 -3.79 2.84
C ILE A 26 -8.87 -3.98 3.86
N ASP A 27 -10.15 -4.05 3.40
CA ASP A 27 -11.36 -3.78 4.20
C ASP A 27 -11.38 -4.43 5.61
N ASN A 28 -10.88 -5.63 5.78
CA ASN A 28 -10.87 -6.28 7.09
C ASN A 28 -9.50 -6.83 7.49
N LEU A 29 -8.49 -6.69 6.64
CA LEU A 29 -7.20 -7.34 6.84
C LEU A 29 -6.47 -6.81 8.07
N TRP A 30 -6.54 -5.49 8.31
CA TRP A 30 -5.75 -4.81 9.35
C TRP A 30 -6.52 -4.52 10.64
N VAL A 31 -7.83 -4.73 10.69
CA VAL A 31 -8.64 -4.44 11.89
C VAL A 31 -8.25 -5.32 13.07
N GLU A 32 -8.38 -6.63 12.91
CA GLU A 32 -8.10 -7.57 14.00
C GLU A 32 -6.64 -7.59 14.45
N PRO A 33 -5.62 -7.64 13.55
CA PRO A 33 -4.23 -7.62 13.98
C PRO A 33 -3.85 -6.31 14.66
N THR A 34 -4.40 -5.17 14.25
CA THR A 34 -4.20 -3.89 14.93
C THR A 34 -4.81 -3.91 16.33
N GLU A 35 -6.03 -4.40 16.48
CA GLU A 35 -6.67 -4.53 17.78
C GLU A 35 -5.84 -5.45 18.71
N MET A 36 -5.35 -6.57 18.20
CA MET A 36 -4.50 -7.48 18.95
C MET A 36 -3.21 -6.80 19.44
N VAL A 37 -2.55 -6.05 18.58
CA VAL A 37 -1.35 -5.28 18.92
C VAL A 37 -1.66 -4.22 19.98
N ILE A 38 -2.74 -3.43 19.79
CA ILE A 38 -3.17 -2.42 20.77
C ILE A 38 -3.45 -3.04 22.13
N ARG A 39 -4.20 -4.14 22.18
CA ARG A 39 -4.47 -4.86 23.45
C ARG A 39 -3.19 -5.29 24.16
N LYS A 40 -2.19 -5.75 23.41
CA LYS A 40 -0.89 -6.16 23.95
C LYS A 40 -0.12 -4.96 24.50
N ILE A 41 -0.03 -3.86 23.75
CA ILE A 41 0.65 -2.63 24.16
C ILE A 41 0.00 -2.05 25.42
N LEU A 42 -1.33 -1.94 25.42
CA LEU A 42 -2.07 -1.41 26.57
C LEU A 42 -1.83 -2.28 27.82
N LYS A 43 -1.86 -3.59 27.71
CA LYS A 43 -1.60 -4.49 28.84
C LYS A 43 -0.19 -4.32 29.45
N GLN A 44 0.80 -3.95 28.64
CA GLN A 44 2.19 -3.78 29.08
C GLN A 44 2.45 -2.39 29.67
N HIS A 45 1.76 -1.35 29.18
CA HIS A 45 2.11 0.04 29.44
C HIS A 45 1.03 0.83 30.21
N ILE A 46 -0.22 0.36 30.25
CA ILE A 46 -1.28 1.02 31.03
C ILE A 46 -1.10 0.81 32.52
N LYS A 47 -1.21 1.89 33.29
CA LYS A 47 -1.36 1.86 34.74
C LYS A 47 -2.81 1.64 35.11
N GLU A 48 -3.06 1.11 36.33
CA GLU A 48 -4.41 0.78 36.84
C GLU A 48 -5.38 1.99 36.87
N ASP A 49 -4.86 3.22 36.90
CA ASP A 49 -5.63 4.47 36.92
C ASP A 49 -5.78 5.15 35.54
N SER A 50 -5.32 4.52 34.50
CA SER A 50 -5.45 5.06 33.13
C SER A 50 -6.89 4.98 32.63
N THR A 51 -7.34 6.05 31.98
CA THR A 51 -8.67 6.15 31.33
C THR A 51 -8.63 5.78 29.85
N VAL A 52 -7.46 5.43 29.31
CA VAL A 52 -7.29 5.08 27.88
C VAL A 52 -7.91 3.71 27.62
N THR A 53 -8.81 3.63 26.64
CA THR A 53 -9.47 2.39 26.23
C THR A 53 -8.94 1.89 24.88
N ILE A 54 -9.22 0.64 24.54
CA ILE A 54 -8.88 0.05 23.26
C ILE A 54 -9.60 0.80 22.14
N GLU A 55 -10.90 1.05 22.33
CA GLU A 55 -11.75 1.75 21.37
C GLU A 55 -11.17 3.13 21.03
N GLN A 56 -10.75 3.89 22.03
CA GLN A 56 -10.10 5.18 21.81
C GLN A 56 -8.81 5.08 21.00
N MET A 57 -8.01 4.04 21.22
CA MET A 57 -6.78 3.83 20.44
C MET A 57 -7.10 3.39 19.00
N LEU A 58 -8.11 2.55 18.80
CA LEU A 58 -8.55 2.17 17.47
C LEU A 58 -9.10 3.35 16.69
N GLU A 59 -9.97 4.17 17.30
CA GLU A 59 -10.48 5.41 16.70
C GLU A 59 -9.34 6.38 16.34
N LEU A 60 -8.35 6.55 17.21
CA LEU A 60 -7.17 7.38 16.96
C LEU A 60 -6.40 6.94 15.70
N LEU A 61 -6.29 5.64 15.51
CA LEU A 61 -5.60 5.04 14.35
C LEU A 61 -6.48 4.98 13.11
N GLY A 62 -7.78 5.26 13.23
CA GLY A 62 -8.74 5.26 12.15
C GLY A 62 -9.47 3.94 11.95
N ILE A 63 -9.70 3.19 13.01
CA ILE A 63 -10.61 2.05 13.03
C ILE A 63 -11.84 2.43 13.87
N VAL A 64 -12.98 2.59 13.21
CA VAL A 64 -14.25 3.02 13.81
C VAL A 64 -15.31 1.96 13.55
N GLU A 65 -15.94 1.43 14.61
CA GLU A 65 -16.98 0.38 14.50
C GLU A 65 -16.53 -0.86 13.70
N GLY A 66 -15.21 -1.16 13.69
CA GLY A 66 -14.64 -2.29 12.97
C GLY A 66 -14.35 -2.01 11.48
N GLU A 67 -14.48 -0.77 11.05
CA GLU A 67 -14.22 -0.31 9.68
C GLU A 67 -12.98 0.59 9.63
N ILE A 68 -12.20 0.50 8.56
CA ILE A 68 -11.02 1.37 8.34
C ILE A 68 -11.48 2.68 7.70
N VAL A 69 -11.20 3.79 8.37
CA VAL A 69 -11.50 5.14 7.85
C VAL A 69 -10.48 5.50 6.75
N PRO A 70 -10.92 5.90 5.56
CA PRO A 70 -10.02 6.32 4.47
C PRO A 70 -9.06 7.45 4.90
N ASN A 71 -7.83 7.40 4.42
CA ASN A 71 -6.75 8.34 4.75
C ASN A 71 -6.37 8.41 6.24
N SER A 72 -6.74 7.43 7.03
CA SER A 72 -6.30 7.28 8.41
C SER A 72 -4.88 6.70 8.50
N VAL A 73 -4.35 6.62 9.73
CA VAL A 73 -3.03 6.03 9.98
C VAL A 73 -2.97 4.58 9.51
N ILE A 74 -4.01 3.78 9.78
CA ILE A 74 -4.07 2.38 9.34
C ILE A 74 -4.25 2.26 7.82
N ALA A 75 -4.99 3.19 7.20
CA ALA A 75 -5.26 3.13 5.76
C ALA A 75 -4.06 3.56 4.89
N SER A 76 -3.23 4.49 5.37
CA SER A 76 -2.24 5.18 4.50
C SER A 76 -0.90 5.45 5.18
N GLY A 77 -0.82 5.33 6.51
CA GLY A 77 0.39 5.58 7.29
C GLY A 77 1.33 4.38 7.34
N THR A 78 2.34 4.52 8.17
CA THR A 78 3.35 3.49 8.46
C THR A 78 3.16 2.91 9.86
N VAL A 79 3.85 1.81 10.17
CA VAL A 79 3.92 1.28 11.55
C VAL A 79 4.59 2.32 12.48
N GLU A 80 5.53 3.11 12.00
CA GLU A 80 6.13 4.20 12.78
C GLU A 80 5.09 5.27 13.13
N ASP A 81 4.25 5.69 12.18
CA ASP A 81 3.16 6.63 12.42
C ASP A 81 2.17 6.09 13.46
N MET A 82 1.83 4.80 13.38
CA MET A 82 0.99 4.14 14.37
C MET A 82 1.61 4.20 15.78
N LEU A 83 2.88 3.88 15.90
CA LEU A 83 3.60 3.93 17.18
C LEU A 83 3.78 5.38 17.67
N ASP A 84 3.90 6.35 16.76
CA ASP A 84 3.96 7.77 17.09
C ASP A 84 2.65 8.27 17.69
N GLU A 85 1.51 7.88 17.12
CA GLU A 85 0.20 8.23 17.66
C GLU A 85 -0.01 7.60 19.04
N ILE A 86 0.30 6.31 19.22
CA ILE A 86 0.20 5.63 20.51
C ILE A 86 1.10 6.28 21.56
N GLY A 87 2.33 6.63 21.17
CA GLY A 87 3.33 7.23 22.05
C GLY A 87 2.96 8.60 22.62
N LYS A 88 1.93 9.28 22.09
CA LYS A 88 1.39 10.53 22.64
C LYS A 88 0.63 10.32 23.95
N TYR A 89 0.13 9.12 24.21
CA TYR A 89 -0.69 8.79 25.38
C TYR A 89 0.10 8.16 26.52
N PHE A 90 1.16 7.42 26.22
CA PHE A 90 2.02 6.81 27.22
C PHE A 90 3.42 6.53 26.66
N PRO A 91 4.46 6.58 27.53
CA PRO A 91 5.82 6.34 27.08
C PRO A 91 5.99 4.88 26.61
N ILE A 92 6.40 4.72 25.37
CA ILE A 92 6.73 3.43 24.75
C ILE A 92 8.15 3.48 24.17
N ASP A 93 8.83 2.35 24.18
CA ASP A 93 10.05 2.15 23.40
C ASP A 93 9.66 1.75 21.97
N LYS A 94 9.57 2.75 21.08
CA LYS A 94 9.12 2.54 19.70
C LYS A 94 10.02 1.57 18.93
N ILE A 95 11.33 1.59 19.18
CA ILE A 95 12.30 0.72 18.49
C ILE A 95 12.06 -0.73 18.88
N ALA A 96 11.92 -1.00 20.18
CA ALA A 96 11.63 -2.35 20.65
C ALA A 96 10.26 -2.85 20.20
N LEU A 97 9.23 -1.97 20.17
CA LEU A 97 7.87 -2.32 19.77
C LEU A 97 7.74 -2.53 18.26
N TYR A 98 8.52 -1.82 17.43
CA TYR A 98 8.44 -1.93 15.98
C TYR A 98 8.61 -3.39 15.52
N ASP A 99 9.71 -4.04 15.92
CA ASP A 99 9.98 -5.43 15.57
C ASP A 99 8.92 -6.41 16.14
N GLU A 100 8.40 -6.12 17.34
CA GLU A 100 7.31 -6.90 17.92
C GLU A 100 6.02 -6.80 17.11
N VAL A 101 5.63 -5.59 16.72
CA VAL A 101 4.44 -5.35 15.90
C VAL A 101 4.54 -6.07 14.56
N LEU A 102 5.66 -5.94 13.86
CA LEU A 102 5.88 -6.63 12.59
C LEU A 102 5.81 -8.15 12.74
N LYS A 103 6.35 -8.69 13.82
CA LYS A 103 6.27 -10.11 14.13
C LYS A 103 4.82 -10.53 14.41
N ASP A 104 4.07 -9.76 15.17
CA ASP A 104 2.68 -10.05 15.50
C ASP A 104 1.80 -9.98 14.23
N PHE A 105 1.98 -8.96 13.38
CA PHE A 105 1.32 -8.87 12.08
C PHE A 105 1.63 -10.08 11.19
N ARG A 106 2.91 -10.42 11.04
CA ARG A 106 3.31 -11.60 10.26
C ARG A 106 2.68 -12.88 10.78
N ASN A 107 2.67 -13.08 12.10
CA ASN A 107 2.09 -14.29 12.70
C ASN A 107 0.58 -14.36 12.46
N TYR A 108 -0.12 -13.21 12.53
CA TYR A 108 -1.54 -13.13 12.22
C TYR A 108 -1.81 -13.49 10.76
N LEU A 109 -1.08 -12.91 9.81
CA LEU A 109 -1.23 -13.17 8.37
C LEU A 109 -1.01 -14.65 8.03
N LEU A 110 -0.01 -15.28 8.64
CA LEU A 110 0.27 -16.72 8.45
C LEU A 110 -0.81 -17.62 9.07
N ALA A 111 -1.45 -17.18 10.15
CA ALA A 111 -2.53 -17.92 10.81
C ALA A 111 -3.88 -17.76 10.08
N HIS A 112 -4.06 -16.64 9.35
CA HIS A 112 -5.31 -16.27 8.67
C HIS A 112 -5.10 -15.96 7.18
N PRO A 113 -4.54 -16.89 6.38
CA PRO A 113 -4.25 -16.63 4.96
C PRO A 113 -5.49 -16.37 4.11
N ASP A 114 -6.65 -16.81 4.56
CA ASP A 114 -7.96 -16.60 3.94
C ASP A 114 -8.47 -15.15 4.04
N MET A 115 -7.93 -14.37 4.97
CA MET A 115 -8.20 -12.93 5.07
C MET A 115 -7.49 -12.10 3.98
N ILE A 116 -6.47 -12.69 3.33
CA ILE A 116 -5.71 -12.01 2.28
C ILE A 116 -6.43 -12.21 0.95
N VAL A 117 -7.24 -11.22 0.57
CA VAL A 117 -8.05 -11.27 -0.64
C VAL A 117 -7.39 -10.43 -1.74
N PRO A 118 -6.93 -11.03 -2.86
CA PRO A 118 -6.40 -10.26 -3.99
C PRO A 118 -7.53 -9.51 -4.71
N ILE A 119 -7.22 -8.35 -5.28
CA ILE A 119 -8.11 -7.62 -6.17
C ILE A 119 -7.85 -8.11 -7.61
N GLY A 120 -8.75 -8.95 -8.11
CA GLY A 120 -8.61 -9.60 -9.40
C GLY A 120 -7.52 -10.70 -9.43
N ASP A 121 -7.12 -11.10 -10.64
CA ASP A 121 -6.02 -12.05 -10.83
C ASP A 121 -4.67 -11.33 -10.93
N VAL A 122 -4.10 -11.03 -9.76
CA VAL A 122 -2.81 -10.30 -9.64
C VAL A 122 -1.67 -11.04 -10.36
N ALA A 123 -1.65 -12.39 -10.29
CA ALA A 123 -0.61 -13.17 -10.93
C ALA A 123 -0.70 -13.08 -12.46
N PHE A 124 -1.90 -13.16 -13.01
CA PHE A 124 -2.17 -12.97 -14.43
C PHE A 124 -1.82 -11.57 -14.89
N LEU A 125 -2.29 -10.54 -14.20
CA LEU A 125 -2.00 -9.14 -14.51
C LEU A 125 -0.49 -8.89 -14.62
N ILE A 126 0.27 -9.26 -13.58
CA ILE A 126 1.73 -9.05 -13.56
C ILE A 126 2.41 -9.83 -14.69
N SER A 127 2.00 -11.09 -14.91
CA SER A 127 2.58 -11.93 -15.96
C SER A 127 2.35 -11.34 -17.36
N GLU A 128 1.15 -10.84 -17.64
CA GLU A 128 0.82 -10.21 -18.93
C GLU A 128 1.58 -8.89 -19.15
N LEU A 129 1.74 -8.07 -18.11
CA LEU A 129 2.58 -6.87 -18.21
C LEU A 129 4.03 -7.24 -18.53
N LYS A 130 4.58 -8.25 -17.86
CA LYS A 130 5.94 -8.75 -18.11
C LYS A 130 6.09 -9.37 -19.50
N ASN A 131 5.09 -10.09 -19.99
CA ASN A 131 5.07 -10.62 -21.37
C ASN A 131 5.12 -9.50 -22.42
N LYS A 132 4.55 -8.34 -22.11
CA LYS A 132 4.64 -7.13 -22.93
C LYS A 132 5.98 -6.37 -22.75
N GLY A 133 6.91 -6.87 -21.93
CA GLY A 133 8.23 -6.27 -21.69
C GLY A 133 8.19 -5.11 -20.70
N ILE A 134 7.11 -4.95 -19.94
CA ILE A 134 6.97 -3.92 -18.89
C ILE A 134 7.54 -4.47 -17.59
N LYS A 135 8.38 -3.69 -16.90
CA LYS A 135 8.85 -3.99 -15.56
C LYS A 135 7.75 -3.71 -14.54
N VAL A 136 7.63 -4.57 -13.54
CA VAL A 136 6.58 -4.46 -12.53
C VAL A 136 7.16 -4.39 -11.14
N GLY A 137 6.70 -3.43 -10.34
CA GLY A 137 7.11 -3.30 -8.94
C GLY A 137 5.96 -2.93 -8.02
N VAL A 138 6.27 -2.91 -6.73
CA VAL A 138 5.37 -2.45 -5.65
C VAL A 138 6.05 -1.34 -4.86
N VAL A 139 5.29 -0.30 -4.54
CA VAL A 139 5.67 0.74 -3.58
C VAL A 139 4.51 0.94 -2.63
N THR A 140 4.71 0.67 -1.36
CA THR A 140 3.68 0.73 -0.32
C THR A 140 4.21 1.43 0.92
N ASN A 141 3.31 2.01 1.72
CA ASN A 141 3.61 2.52 3.06
C ASN A 141 3.55 1.42 4.14
N ASP A 142 3.16 0.20 3.77
CA ASP A 142 3.28 -0.94 4.67
C ASP A 142 4.73 -1.44 4.75
N SER A 143 5.10 -2.00 5.90
CA SER A 143 6.46 -2.48 6.16
C SER A 143 6.81 -3.72 5.33
N TYR A 144 8.11 -3.99 5.17
CA TYR A 144 8.62 -5.08 4.34
C TYR A 144 8.12 -6.47 4.78
N VAL A 145 8.09 -6.74 6.09
CA VAL A 145 7.75 -8.07 6.61
C VAL A 145 6.30 -8.46 6.28
N PRO A 146 5.27 -7.66 6.58
CA PRO A 146 3.90 -8.00 6.21
C PRO A 146 3.69 -7.96 4.70
N THR A 147 4.25 -7.00 3.97
CA THR A 147 4.18 -6.92 2.50
C THR A 147 4.69 -8.19 1.84
N LYS A 148 5.89 -8.63 2.22
CA LYS A 148 6.46 -9.89 1.72
C LYS A 148 5.59 -11.09 2.06
N THR A 149 5.11 -11.19 3.31
CA THR A 149 4.29 -12.30 3.77
C THR A 149 2.99 -12.41 2.95
N ILE A 150 2.31 -11.29 2.70
CA ILE A 150 1.09 -11.25 1.88
C ILE A 150 1.38 -11.77 0.46
N PHE A 151 2.39 -11.24 -0.21
CA PHE A 151 2.69 -11.64 -1.59
C PHE A 151 3.30 -13.04 -1.71
N GLU A 152 3.95 -13.58 -0.67
CA GLU A 152 4.34 -14.99 -0.62
C GLU A 152 3.11 -15.91 -0.48
N ILE A 153 2.14 -15.56 0.36
CA ILE A 153 0.86 -16.28 0.49
C ILE A 153 0.11 -16.28 -0.85
N LEU A 154 0.03 -15.13 -1.53
CA LEU A 154 -0.57 -14.99 -2.86
C LEU A 154 0.29 -15.62 -3.97
N LYS A 155 1.52 -16.07 -3.68
CA LYS A 155 2.48 -16.67 -4.63
C LYS A 155 2.91 -15.74 -5.77
N VAL A 156 2.88 -14.43 -5.55
CA VAL A 156 3.27 -13.42 -6.55
C VAL A 156 4.55 -12.66 -6.22
N TRP A 157 5.13 -12.86 -5.03
CA TRP A 157 6.34 -12.18 -4.59
C TRP A 157 7.48 -12.21 -5.62
N HIS A 158 7.72 -13.37 -6.23
CA HIS A 158 8.79 -13.58 -7.18
C HIS A 158 8.57 -12.92 -8.56
N LEU A 159 7.38 -12.38 -8.81
CA LEU A 159 7.04 -11.72 -10.06
C LEU A 159 7.46 -10.25 -10.10
N PHE A 160 7.66 -9.62 -8.95
CA PHE A 160 8.06 -8.21 -8.88
C PHE A 160 9.54 -8.02 -9.22
N ASP A 161 9.82 -7.03 -10.08
CA ASP A 161 11.18 -6.60 -10.44
C ASP A 161 11.73 -5.57 -9.44
N PHE A 162 10.84 -4.91 -8.69
CA PHE A 162 11.17 -3.90 -7.67
C PHE A 162 10.14 -3.93 -6.54
N VAL A 163 10.60 -3.78 -5.31
CA VAL A 163 9.73 -3.60 -4.12
C VAL A 163 10.34 -2.51 -3.25
N ALA A 164 9.51 -1.56 -2.83
CA ALA A 164 9.89 -0.49 -1.92
C ALA A 164 8.89 -0.40 -0.76
N THR A 165 9.44 -0.29 0.43
CA THR A 165 8.73 -0.14 1.70
C THR A 165 9.39 0.96 2.53
N PRO A 166 8.77 1.45 3.62
CA PRO A 166 9.37 2.42 4.53
C PRO A 166 10.67 1.93 5.21
N ASP A 167 10.94 0.61 5.19
CA ASP A 167 12.17 0.06 5.75
C ASP A 167 13.42 0.49 4.95
N ASP A 168 13.29 0.76 3.65
CA ASP A 168 14.40 1.08 2.76
C ASP A 168 14.31 2.47 2.12
N TYR A 169 13.10 3.05 2.05
CA TYR A 169 12.81 4.32 1.37
C TYR A 169 11.91 5.21 2.22
N ALA A 170 11.98 6.53 2.02
CA ALA A 170 11.00 7.43 2.63
C ALA A 170 9.59 7.08 2.14
N ALA A 171 8.61 7.10 3.08
CA ALA A 171 7.23 6.79 2.80
C ALA A 171 6.60 7.73 1.75
N LYS A 172 5.60 7.24 1.01
CA LYS A 172 4.80 8.10 0.12
C LYS A 172 4.18 9.26 0.93
N PRO A 173 4.10 10.47 0.37
CA PRO A 173 4.31 10.84 -1.05
C PRO A 173 5.75 11.24 -1.42
N VAL A 174 6.75 11.01 -0.57
CA VAL A 174 8.15 11.34 -0.89
C VAL A 174 8.63 10.47 -2.06
N PRO A 175 9.23 11.07 -3.15
CA PRO A 175 9.56 10.31 -4.37
C PRO A 175 10.86 9.48 -4.29
N ASP A 176 11.33 9.17 -3.09
CA ASP A 176 12.61 8.48 -2.89
C ASP A 176 12.64 7.10 -3.56
N SER A 177 11.58 6.33 -3.36
CA SER A 177 11.43 5.00 -3.97
C SER A 177 11.26 5.03 -5.50
N LEU A 178 10.75 6.12 -6.10
CA LEU A 178 10.75 6.30 -7.56
C LEU A 178 12.17 6.44 -8.11
N ASN A 179 13.03 7.18 -7.41
CA ASN A 179 14.44 7.30 -7.76
C ASN A 179 15.15 5.94 -7.63
N GLY A 180 14.86 5.19 -6.56
CA GLY A 180 15.34 3.82 -6.37
C GLY A 180 14.91 2.88 -7.50
N ALA A 181 13.64 2.91 -7.87
CA ALA A 181 13.10 2.13 -9.00
C ALA A 181 13.77 2.49 -10.32
N SER A 182 13.90 3.78 -10.61
CA SER A 182 14.55 4.27 -11.83
C SER A 182 15.99 3.78 -11.95
N GLN A 183 16.75 3.84 -10.87
CA GLN A 183 18.13 3.37 -10.83
C GLN A 183 18.22 1.84 -10.97
N GLN A 184 17.48 1.09 -10.17
CA GLN A 184 17.52 -0.37 -10.16
C GLN A 184 17.04 -0.97 -11.48
N LEU A 185 15.96 -0.44 -12.04
CA LEU A 185 15.39 -0.93 -13.30
C LEU A 185 16.09 -0.35 -14.53
N SER A 186 16.92 0.67 -14.39
CA SER A 186 17.56 1.43 -15.49
C SER A 186 16.50 2.02 -16.44
N ILE A 187 15.41 2.56 -15.88
CA ILE A 187 14.29 3.17 -16.62
C ILE A 187 14.13 4.62 -16.15
N PRO A 188 14.06 5.60 -17.08
CA PRO A 188 13.76 6.99 -16.72
C PRO A 188 12.45 7.14 -15.95
N VAL A 189 12.40 7.98 -14.92
CA VAL A 189 11.23 8.16 -14.05
C VAL A 189 9.96 8.54 -14.84
N ASN A 190 10.10 9.32 -15.91
CA ASN A 190 8.97 9.71 -16.76
C ASN A 190 8.42 8.58 -17.66
N GLU A 191 9.04 7.40 -17.67
CA GLU A 191 8.56 6.18 -18.33
C GLU A 191 8.07 5.13 -17.30
N ILE A 192 8.05 5.49 -16.01
CA ILE A 192 7.48 4.74 -14.90
C ILE A 192 6.10 5.32 -14.58
N PHE A 193 5.08 4.48 -14.49
CA PHE A 193 3.74 4.88 -14.07
C PHE A 193 3.40 4.24 -12.74
N TYR A 194 2.60 4.94 -11.93
CA TYR A 194 2.18 4.46 -10.64
C TYR A 194 0.67 4.18 -10.61
N VAL A 195 0.28 3.04 -10.08
CA VAL A 195 -1.13 2.61 -9.95
C VAL A 195 -1.50 2.58 -8.48
N GLY A 196 -2.57 3.26 -8.12
CA GLY A 196 -3.05 3.30 -6.75
C GLY A 196 -4.51 3.73 -6.65
N ASP A 197 -5.13 3.55 -5.49
CA ASP A 197 -6.54 3.82 -5.24
C ASP A 197 -6.79 5.06 -4.37
N SER A 198 -5.73 5.61 -3.76
CA SER A 198 -5.82 6.73 -2.83
C SER A 198 -5.36 8.06 -3.45
N TYR A 199 -5.75 9.15 -2.78
CA TYR A 199 -5.24 10.48 -3.13
C TYR A 199 -3.72 10.61 -2.89
N LEU A 200 -3.21 9.95 -1.86
CA LEU A 200 -1.78 9.89 -1.56
C LEU A 200 -0.99 9.29 -2.72
N ASP A 201 -1.54 8.28 -3.39
CA ASP A 201 -0.94 7.64 -4.55
C ASP A 201 -0.86 8.59 -5.75
N MET A 202 -1.92 9.36 -5.97
CA MET A 202 -1.95 10.34 -7.06
C MET A 202 -1.00 11.51 -6.79
N GLU A 203 -0.84 11.92 -5.54
CA GLU A 203 0.16 12.91 -5.15
C GLU A 203 1.58 12.38 -5.39
N TYR A 204 1.87 11.16 -4.97
CA TYR A 204 3.13 10.49 -5.23
C TYR A 204 3.42 10.35 -6.73
N ALA A 205 2.42 9.98 -7.52
CA ALA A 205 2.53 9.79 -8.96
C ALA A 205 2.82 11.07 -9.77
N LYS A 206 2.68 12.26 -9.18
CA LYS A 206 3.10 13.53 -9.81
C LYS A 206 4.61 13.59 -10.09
N HIS A 207 5.37 12.73 -9.42
CA HIS A 207 6.83 12.67 -9.54
C HIS A 207 7.33 11.64 -10.58
N CYS A 208 6.44 11.01 -11.34
CA CYS A 208 6.79 10.02 -12.36
C CYS A 208 6.05 10.28 -13.70
N GLY A 209 5.92 9.30 -14.57
CA GLY A 209 5.22 9.41 -15.86
C GLY A 209 3.73 9.75 -15.73
N GLY A 210 3.13 9.42 -14.60
CA GLY A 210 1.76 9.75 -14.23
C GLY A 210 1.10 8.70 -13.35
N GLY A 211 -0.01 9.10 -12.71
CA GLY A 211 -0.83 8.24 -11.87
C GLY A 211 -1.95 7.56 -12.66
N ILE A 212 -2.17 6.30 -12.39
CA ILE A 212 -3.31 5.52 -12.84
C ILE A 212 -4.16 5.24 -11.61
N GLY A 213 -5.32 5.89 -11.53
CA GLY A 213 -6.24 5.71 -10.41
C GLY A 213 -7.09 4.45 -10.58
N VAL A 214 -7.18 3.63 -9.54
CA VAL A 214 -8.14 2.53 -9.45
C VAL A 214 -9.24 2.93 -8.47
N LEU A 215 -10.50 2.73 -8.86
CA LEU A 215 -11.62 3.08 -7.99
C LEU A 215 -11.81 1.99 -6.94
N SER A 216 -11.66 2.37 -5.67
CA SER A 216 -12.00 1.57 -4.51
C SER A 216 -13.29 2.07 -3.84
N SER A 217 -13.78 1.35 -2.86
CA SER A 217 -14.94 1.76 -2.04
C SER A 217 -14.66 3.13 -1.38
N GLY A 218 -15.52 4.11 -1.67
CA GLY A 218 -15.39 5.48 -1.11
C GLY A 218 -14.48 6.42 -1.89
N SER A 219 -13.93 6.03 -3.05
CA SER A 219 -13.13 6.92 -3.90
C SER A 219 -13.92 8.14 -4.38
N ASP A 220 -13.33 9.33 -4.27
CA ASP A 220 -13.81 10.53 -4.96
C ASP A 220 -13.41 10.45 -6.44
N VAL A 221 -14.34 9.95 -7.26
CA VAL A 221 -14.12 9.72 -8.70
C VAL A 221 -13.71 10.99 -9.44
N GLN A 222 -14.29 12.14 -9.08
CA GLN A 222 -13.98 13.41 -9.74
C GLN A 222 -12.55 13.85 -9.44
N LYS A 223 -12.16 13.81 -8.19
CA LYS A 223 -10.81 14.13 -7.75
C LYS A 223 -9.77 13.17 -8.32
N MET A 224 -10.08 11.87 -8.35
CA MET A 224 -9.22 10.87 -8.96
C MET A 224 -8.98 11.17 -10.46
N LYS A 225 -10.02 11.56 -11.21
CA LYS A 225 -9.91 11.93 -12.62
C LYS A 225 -9.08 13.20 -12.86
N GLU A 226 -9.11 14.14 -11.95
CA GLU A 226 -8.35 15.40 -12.06
C GLU A 226 -6.85 15.18 -11.83
N GLU A 227 -6.49 14.24 -10.95
CA GLU A 227 -5.10 14.02 -10.54
C GLU A 227 -4.39 12.89 -11.32
N SER A 228 -5.13 12.06 -12.06
CA SER A 228 -4.57 10.91 -12.79
C SER A 228 -4.57 11.11 -14.31
N VAL A 229 -3.75 10.32 -15.00
CA VAL A 229 -3.74 10.25 -16.48
C VAL A 229 -4.70 9.20 -17.02
N LEU A 230 -5.15 8.29 -16.18
CA LEU A 230 -6.10 7.23 -16.47
C LEU A 230 -6.83 6.83 -15.17
N VAL A 231 -8.12 6.54 -15.25
CA VAL A 231 -8.91 5.99 -14.14
C VAL A 231 -9.55 4.69 -14.58
N LEU A 232 -9.45 3.67 -13.75
CA LEU A 232 -9.94 2.32 -13.98
C LEU A 232 -10.94 1.94 -12.89
N ASP A 233 -11.97 1.19 -13.24
CA ASP A 233 -12.89 0.60 -12.25
C ASP A 233 -12.28 -0.64 -11.56
N SER A 234 -11.31 -1.28 -12.21
CA SER A 234 -10.54 -2.41 -11.66
C SER A 234 -9.14 -2.41 -12.23
N VAL A 235 -8.17 -2.82 -11.43
CA VAL A 235 -6.74 -2.87 -11.84
C VAL A 235 -6.51 -3.79 -13.04
N GLU A 236 -7.33 -4.81 -13.25
CA GLU A 236 -7.23 -5.73 -14.39
C GLU A 236 -7.50 -5.04 -15.74
N GLN A 237 -8.31 -3.97 -15.77
CA GLN A 237 -8.57 -3.18 -16.98
C GLN A 237 -7.30 -2.52 -17.53
N LEU A 238 -6.24 -2.42 -16.72
CA LEU A 238 -4.97 -1.83 -17.16
C LEU A 238 -4.43 -2.48 -18.43
N LEU A 239 -4.65 -3.78 -18.59
CA LEU A 239 -4.17 -4.53 -19.77
C LEU A 239 -4.80 -4.06 -21.08
N ASP A 240 -6.02 -3.53 -21.05
CA ASP A 240 -6.75 -3.02 -22.22
C ASP A 240 -6.16 -1.70 -22.73
N TYR A 241 -5.46 -0.98 -21.84
CA TYR A 241 -4.83 0.31 -22.16
C TYR A 241 -3.35 0.21 -22.53
N ILE A 242 -2.75 -0.98 -22.40
CA ILE A 242 -1.36 -1.24 -22.84
C ILE A 242 -1.35 -1.73 -24.28
N ILE A 243 -0.96 -0.84 -25.19
CA ILE A 243 -0.93 -1.09 -26.63
C ILE A 243 0.50 -1.27 -27.15
N GLY A 244 0.63 -2.04 -28.24
CA GLY A 244 1.88 -2.18 -29.00
C GLY A 244 2.32 -0.88 -29.66
N GLU A 245 3.55 -0.87 -30.15
CA GLU A 245 4.06 0.20 -31.02
C GLU A 245 3.33 0.24 -32.34
#